data_299ec2b7c8258de4c0b902a87bc2689c
#
_entry.id   299ec2b7c8258de4c0b902a87bc2689c
#
_cell.length_a   1.000
_cell.length_b   1.000
_cell.length_c   1.000
_cell.angle_alpha   90.00
_cell.angle_beta   90.00
_cell.angle_gamma   90.00
#
_symmetry.space_group_name_H-M   'P 1'
#
loop_
_entity.id
_entity.type
_entity.pdbx_description
1 polymer ?
#
loop_
_entity_poly.entity_id
_entity_poly.type
_entity_poly.pdbx_seq_one_letter_code
_entity_poly.pdbx_strand_id
1 'polypeptide(L)'
;MRLARIRTADGPRLHVRGRSRYVDAATESGNPQLAQLSSALGGGASAWEQRRALESHEGRSVEASDFAAVVSNPLRVLCLGVNYSEHALETGRSIPEWPESFVRGRSSVTGPS
;
A
#
# COMPACT_ATOMS: atom_id res chain seq x y z
N MET A 1 -2.31 8.63 9.68
CA MET A 1 -1.29 7.56 9.52
C MET A 1 -1.02 7.32 8.04
N ARG A 2 0.27 7.23 7.64
CA ARG A 2 0.69 6.85 6.29
C ARG A 2 1.49 5.55 6.38
N LEU A 3 1.21 4.63 5.48
CA LEU A 3 1.86 3.33 5.41
C LEU A 3 2.68 3.22 4.12
N ALA A 4 3.82 2.56 4.21
CA ALA A 4 4.63 2.21 3.06
C ALA A 4 5.16 0.78 3.21
N ARG A 5 5.40 0.12 2.09
CA ARG A 5 6.12 -1.14 2.10
C ARG A 5 7.54 -0.89 1.62
N ILE A 6 8.50 -1.20 2.47
CA ILE A 6 9.91 -0.86 2.27
C ILE A 6 10.76 -2.12 2.26
N ARG A 7 11.70 -2.17 1.31
CA ARG A 7 12.65 -3.28 1.19
C ARG A 7 13.58 -3.31 2.39
N THR A 8 13.78 -4.47 2.97
CA THR A 8 14.74 -4.76 4.03
C THR A 8 15.60 -5.97 3.64
N ALA A 9 16.61 -6.30 4.42
CA ALA A 9 17.41 -7.50 4.20
C ALA A 9 16.57 -8.79 4.18
N ASP A 10 15.49 -8.81 4.97
CA ASP A 10 14.57 -9.96 5.08
C ASP A 10 13.39 -9.88 4.11
N GLY A 11 13.46 -8.99 3.12
CA GLY A 11 12.40 -8.73 2.17
C GLY A 11 11.52 -7.52 2.54
N PRO A 12 10.53 -7.17 1.69
CA PRO A 12 9.72 -5.99 1.89
C PRO A 12 8.76 -6.11 3.08
N ARG A 13 8.78 -5.14 3.99
CA ARG A 13 7.97 -5.09 5.22
C ARG A 13 7.17 -3.79 5.32
N LEU A 14 6.07 -3.82 6.07
CA LEU A 14 5.22 -2.66 6.28
C LEU A 14 5.88 -1.69 7.28
N HIS A 15 5.96 -0.44 6.89
CA HIS A 15 6.45 0.67 7.70
C HIS A 15 5.36 1.71 7.90
N VAL A 16 5.39 2.37 9.03
CA VAL A 16 4.56 3.53 9.36
C VAL A 16 5.39 4.80 9.17
N ARG A 17 4.80 5.84 8.61
CA ARG A 17 5.41 7.17 8.61
C ARG A 17 5.40 7.72 10.05
N GLY A 18 6.57 7.77 10.67
CA GLY A 18 6.79 8.45 11.94
C GLY A 18 6.89 9.97 11.76
N ARG A 19 7.51 10.66 12.69
CA ARG A 19 7.64 12.13 12.69
C ARG A 19 8.25 12.67 11.39
N SER A 20 9.39 12.12 10.98
CA SER A 20 10.11 12.56 9.78
C SER A 20 10.49 11.41 8.84
N ARG A 21 10.51 10.20 9.32
CA ARG A 21 11.07 9.00 8.69
C ARG A 21 10.13 7.82 8.78
N TYR A 22 10.55 6.64 8.31
CA TYR A 22 9.74 5.43 8.29
C TYR A 22 10.19 4.45 9.38
N VAL A 23 9.22 3.94 10.14
CA VAL A 23 9.37 3.03 11.28
C VAL A 23 8.92 1.63 10.85
N ASP A 24 9.77 0.61 10.99
CA ASP A 24 9.38 -0.79 10.75
C ASP A 24 8.35 -1.21 11.80
N ALA A 25 7.14 -1.48 11.35
CA ALA A 25 6.02 -1.71 12.24
C ALA A 25 6.19 -2.97 13.10
N ALA A 26 6.78 -4.01 12.55
CA ALA A 26 6.96 -5.26 13.28
C ALA A 26 8.13 -5.20 14.26
N THR A 27 9.26 -4.64 13.83
CA THR A 27 10.46 -4.53 14.66
C THR A 27 10.21 -3.65 15.87
N GLU A 28 9.64 -2.47 15.65
CA GLU A 28 9.45 -1.50 16.71
C GLU A 28 8.36 -1.89 17.72
N SER A 29 7.31 -2.57 17.25
CA SER A 29 6.24 -3.05 18.13
C SER A 29 6.54 -4.41 18.79
N GLY A 30 7.56 -5.13 18.35
CA GLY A 30 7.80 -6.51 18.74
C GLY A 30 6.74 -7.51 18.23
N ASN A 31 5.88 -7.09 17.31
CA ASN A 31 4.81 -7.91 16.77
C ASN A 31 5.03 -8.24 15.28
N PRO A 32 5.51 -9.46 14.94
CA PRO A 32 5.80 -9.85 13.56
C PRO A 32 4.61 -9.74 12.59
N GLN A 33 3.38 -9.86 13.10
CA GLN A 33 2.17 -9.75 12.28
C GLN A 33 1.99 -8.35 11.68
N LEU A 34 2.57 -7.32 12.30
CA LEU A 34 2.49 -5.96 11.77
C LEU A 34 3.38 -5.72 10.54
N ALA A 35 4.22 -6.68 10.15
CA ALA A 35 5.04 -6.59 8.94
C ALA A 35 4.24 -6.62 7.63
N GLN A 36 2.99 -7.06 7.66
CA GLN A 36 2.17 -7.25 6.47
C GLN A 36 0.91 -6.38 6.49
N LEU A 37 0.53 -5.86 5.32
CA LEU A 37 -0.71 -5.08 5.18
C LEU A 37 -1.96 -5.93 5.41
N SER A 38 -1.95 -7.20 5.00
CA SER A 38 -3.05 -8.13 5.24
C SER A 38 -3.40 -8.28 6.73
N SER A 39 -2.37 -8.33 7.58
CA SER A 39 -2.56 -8.35 9.05
C SER A 39 -3.09 -7.02 9.58
N ALA A 40 -2.78 -5.91 8.91
CA ALA A 40 -3.37 -4.61 9.26
C ALA A 40 -4.87 -4.60 9.01
N LEU A 41 -5.27 -5.10 7.86
CA LEU A 41 -6.68 -5.13 7.45
C LEU A 41 -7.49 -6.16 8.24
N GLY A 42 -6.88 -7.31 8.56
CA GLY A 42 -7.54 -8.39 9.31
C GLY A 42 -7.45 -8.28 10.84
N GLY A 43 -6.53 -7.46 11.36
CA GLY A 43 -6.23 -7.39 12.80
C GLY A 43 -7.16 -6.48 13.62
N GLY A 44 -8.17 -5.89 12.99
CA GLY A 44 -9.14 -5.03 13.67
C GLY A 44 -8.54 -3.76 14.29
N ALA A 45 -9.26 -3.14 15.21
CA ALA A 45 -8.89 -1.87 15.83
C ALA A 45 -7.53 -1.93 16.54
N SER A 46 -7.24 -3.00 17.26
CA SER A 46 -5.99 -3.16 18.01
C SER A 46 -4.73 -3.08 17.11
N ALA A 47 -4.77 -3.72 15.95
CA ALA A 47 -3.65 -3.66 14.99
C ALA A 47 -3.43 -2.25 14.41
N TRP A 48 -4.50 -1.48 14.26
CA TRP A 48 -4.42 -0.10 13.82
C TRP A 48 -3.90 0.83 14.92
N GLU A 49 -4.32 0.62 16.17
CA GLU A 49 -3.84 1.37 17.34
C GLU A 49 -2.35 1.16 17.57
N GLN A 50 -1.86 -0.08 17.51
CA GLN A 50 -0.43 -0.39 17.61
C GLN A 50 0.38 0.34 16.54
N ARG A 51 -0.08 0.37 15.28
CA ARG A 51 0.60 1.12 14.22
C ARG A 51 0.52 2.63 14.41
N ARG A 52 -0.60 3.14 14.89
CA ARG A 52 -0.77 4.57 15.16
C ARG A 52 0.17 5.05 16.26
N ALA A 53 0.43 4.25 17.28
CA ALA A 53 1.40 4.56 18.31
C ALA A 53 2.81 4.82 17.77
N LEU A 54 3.17 4.15 16.66
CA LEU A 54 4.48 4.31 16.02
C LEU A 54 4.67 5.66 15.29
N GLU A 55 3.61 6.43 15.07
CA GLU A 55 3.72 7.76 14.45
C GLU A 55 4.55 8.74 15.26
N SER A 56 4.69 8.52 16.57
CA SER A 56 5.54 9.33 17.45
C SER A 56 7.02 8.92 17.47
N HIS A 57 7.34 7.76 16.88
CA HIS A 57 8.69 7.19 16.91
C HIS A 57 9.59 7.81 15.82
N GLU A 58 10.88 7.82 16.12
CA GLU A 58 11.90 8.08 15.11
C GLU A 58 12.07 6.83 14.21
N GLY A 59 12.23 7.07 12.92
CA GLY A 59 12.41 6.00 11.96
C GLY A 59 13.73 6.12 11.21
N ARG A 60 13.90 5.31 10.16
CA ARG A 60 15.02 5.40 9.23
C ARG A 60 14.66 6.23 8.00
N SER A 61 15.65 6.88 7.41
CA SER A 61 15.53 7.43 6.05
C SER A 61 15.37 6.30 5.05
N VAL A 62 14.62 6.58 3.98
CA VAL A 62 14.41 5.67 2.86
C VAL A 62 14.54 6.44 1.56
N GLU A 63 15.11 5.81 0.56
CA GLU A 63 15.22 6.32 -0.80
C GLU A 63 14.04 5.84 -1.65
N ALA A 64 13.84 6.47 -2.81
CA ALA A 64 12.74 6.09 -3.71
C ALA A 64 12.80 4.61 -4.12
N SER A 65 14.00 4.07 -4.34
CA SER A 65 14.26 2.67 -4.68
C SER A 65 13.92 1.67 -3.57
N ASP A 66 13.82 2.13 -2.31
CA ASP A 66 13.47 1.27 -1.19
C ASP A 66 11.99 0.90 -1.17
N PHE A 67 11.14 1.69 -1.83
CA PHE A 67 9.72 1.40 -1.81
C PHE A 67 9.39 0.16 -2.65
N ALA A 68 8.46 -0.63 -2.15
CA ALA A 68 7.87 -1.78 -2.82
C ALA A 68 6.37 -1.58 -2.99
N ALA A 69 5.75 -2.38 -3.86
CA ALA A 69 4.30 -2.37 -3.98
C ALA A 69 3.64 -2.60 -2.61
N VAL A 70 2.71 -1.73 -2.23
CA VAL A 70 2.05 -1.78 -0.90
C VAL A 70 1.28 -3.09 -0.74
N VAL A 71 0.56 -3.50 -1.78
CA VAL A 71 -0.12 -4.79 -1.84
C VAL A 71 0.75 -5.74 -2.65
N SER A 72 1.41 -6.68 -1.98
CA SER A 72 2.42 -7.54 -2.61
C SER A 72 1.86 -8.72 -3.40
N ASN A 73 0.70 -9.19 -3.03
CA ASN A 73 0.13 -10.42 -3.60
C ASN A 73 -1.40 -10.35 -3.61
N PRO A 74 -1.98 -9.42 -4.38
CA PRO A 74 -3.43 -9.35 -4.49
C PRO A 74 -3.94 -10.61 -5.20
N LEU A 75 -5.05 -11.17 -4.72
CA LEU A 75 -5.71 -12.27 -5.42
C LEU A 75 -6.23 -11.81 -6.78
N ARG A 76 -6.73 -10.58 -6.85
CA ARG A 76 -7.22 -9.93 -8.06
C ARG A 76 -6.96 -8.44 -7.99
N VAL A 77 -6.73 -7.83 -9.15
CA VAL A 77 -6.71 -6.38 -9.32
C VAL A 77 -7.91 -6.03 -10.16
N LEU A 78 -8.90 -5.40 -9.55
CA LEU A 78 -10.09 -4.93 -10.25
C LEU A 78 -9.87 -3.49 -10.68
N CYS A 79 -9.96 -3.25 -11.96
CA CYS A 79 -9.79 -1.94 -12.57
C CYS A 79 -11.12 -1.44 -13.11
N LEU A 80 -11.36 -0.14 -13.02
CA LEU A 80 -12.47 0.54 -13.68
C LEU A 80 -11.98 1.16 -14.99
N GLY A 81 -12.68 0.87 -16.07
CA GLY A 81 -12.48 1.51 -17.37
C GLY A 81 -13.25 2.81 -17.45
N VAL A 82 -12.66 3.81 -18.12
CA VAL A 82 -13.32 5.13 -18.37
C VAL A 82 -14.01 5.73 -17.13
N ASN A 83 -13.29 5.70 -16.00
CA ASN A 83 -13.83 6.15 -14.71
C ASN A 83 -13.92 7.68 -14.57
N TYR A 84 -13.27 8.42 -15.46
CA TYR A 84 -13.23 9.89 -15.45
C TYR A 84 -13.77 10.41 -16.79
N SER A 85 -14.65 11.39 -16.73
CA SER A 85 -15.27 12.00 -17.92
C SER A 85 -14.23 12.60 -18.89
N GLU A 86 -13.20 13.23 -18.35
CA GLU A 86 -12.10 13.78 -19.15
C GLU A 86 -11.39 12.71 -19.99
N HIS A 87 -11.13 11.56 -19.38
CA HIS A 87 -10.53 10.43 -20.10
C HIS A 87 -11.43 9.86 -21.21
N ALA A 88 -12.74 9.88 -21.01
CA ALA A 88 -13.70 9.52 -22.07
C ALA A 88 -13.56 10.47 -23.26
N LEU A 89 -13.54 11.76 -23.00
CA LEU A 89 -13.40 12.81 -24.03
C LEU A 89 -12.07 12.69 -24.77
N GLU A 90 -10.94 12.53 -24.06
CA GLU A 90 -9.62 12.36 -24.66
C GLU A 90 -9.53 11.15 -25.61
N THR A 91 -10.20 10.06 -25.25
CA THR A 91 -10.21 8.83 -26.04
C THR A 91 -11.33 8.76 -27.08
N GLY A 92 -12.15 9.81 -27.21
CA GLY A 92 -13.27 9.85 -28.15
C GLY A 92 -14.41 8.88 -27.80
N ARG A 93 -14.48 8.40 -26.55
CA ARG A 93 -15.52 7.49 -26.07
C ARG A 93 -16.64 8.24 -25.39
N SER A 94 -17.86 7.70 -25.52
CA SER A 94 -18.97 8.17 -24.69
C SER A 94 -18.74 7.76 -23.23
N ILE A 95 -19.28 8.57 -22.29
CA ILE A 95 -19.30 8.20 -20.88
C ILE A 95 -20.19 6.96 -20.72
N PRO A 96 -19.69 5.86 -20.15
CA PRO A 96 -20.46 4.64 -19.97
C PRO A 96 -21.64 4.88 -19.00
N GLU A 97 -22.81 4.35 -19.35
CA GLU A 97 -23.99 4.37 -18.47
C GLU A 97 -23.79 3.47 -17.23
N TRP A 98 -23.01 2.38 -17.40
CA TRP A 98 -22.67 1.42 -16.36
C TRP A 98 -21.18 1.32 -16.17
N PRO A 99 -20.68 1.09 -14.95
CA PRO A 99 -19.25 0.93 -14.71
C PRO A 99 -18.67 -0.22 -15.54
N GLU A 100 -17.73 0.09 -16.42
CA GLU A 100 -16.92 -0.92 -17.10
C GLU A 100 -15.82 -1.39 -16.16
N SER A 101 -15.69 -2.69 -15.94
CA SER A 101 -14.63 -3.24 -15.11
C SER A 101 -13.85 -4.33 -15.83
N PHE A 102 -12.55 -4.42 -15.52
CA PHE A 102 -11.70 -5.49 -15.99
C PHE A 102 -10.76 -5.97 -14.90
N VAL A 103 -10.32 -7.22 -15.04
CA VAL A 103 -9.43 -7.84 -14.04
C VAL A 103 -8.02 -7.94 -14.61
N ARG A 104 -7.03 -7.57 -13.79
CA ARG A 104 -5.61 -7.81 -14.06
C ARG A 104 -5.04 -8.85 -13.11
N GLY A 105 -4.04 -9.57 -13.57
CA GLY A 105 -3.27 -10.49 -12.74
C GLY A 105 -2.39 -9.75 -11.74
N ARG A 106 -1.99 -10.42 -10.67
CA ARG A 106 -1.08 -9.88 -9.65
C ARG A 106 0.28 -9.42 -10.20
N SER A 107 0.73 -10.01 -11.31
CA SER A 107 1.98 -9.61 -11.98
C SER A 107 1.96 -8.20 -12.56
N SER A 108 0.78 -7.58 -12.66
CA SER A 108 0.66 -6.18 -13.09
C SER A 108 0.92 -5.16 -11.97
N VAL A 109 1.12 -5.60 -10.74
CA VAL A 109 1.39 -4.72 -9.60
C VAL A 109 2.89 -4.63 -9.39
N THR A 110 3.45 -3.44 -9.57
CA THR A 110 4.85 -3.13 -9.36
C THR A 110 5.00 -2.08 -8.25
N GLY A 111 6.19 -1.98 -7.67
CA GLY A 111 6.58 -0.83 -6.85
C GLY A 111 6.97 0.35 -7.74
N PRO A 112 7.27 1.51 -7.12
CA PRO A 112 7.89 2.63 -7.83
C PRO A 112 9.23 2.17 -8.42
N SER A 113 9.51 2.65 -9.64
CA SER A 113 10.79 2.44 -10.36
C SER A 113 11.76 3.56 -10.02
#